data_c60175ed4a984052c8be8c230116aa1f
#
_entry.id   c60175ed4a984052c8be8c230116aa1f
#
_cell.length_a   1.000
_cell.length_b   1.000
_cell.length_c   1.000
_cell.angle_alpha   90.00
_cell.angle_beta   90.00
_cell.angle_gamma   90.00
#
_symmetry.space_group_name_H-M   'P 1'
#
loop_
_entity.id
_entity.type
_entity.pdbx_description
1 polymer ?
#
loop_
_entity_poly.entity_id
_entity_poly.type
_entity_poly.pdbx_seq_one_letter_code
_entity_poly.pdbx_strand_id
1 'polypeptide(L)'
;MTSKELVQKTIRGENDTGITPLYGWVRENMQDKIAGRFGSVEAFEDHYQFDMAHLFGAPAMYDEAVLTALRESEGEITPEMLLDIPMLSPDDEAAYDNVKRQLQHYSVERERFCYIQSNGIFELNNEFFGIENHLCNLLLYPDELHELYARQAQWNARVASNMLDLGVDMIHVSDDWGAQKSLMFSPELLREFIIPNHRPTAELVHQRGAFLSLHSDGCIVDALDDIVSLGYNVLHPWQESAGMSYDLYLSKYAERFAILGGMCVQSTLGFGDLPRLEREMRRVCDLMRGKRFILCTTHWVQDHCSIDELVFAFDLALQLCGKK
;
A
#
# COMPACT_ATOMS: atom_id res chain seq x y z
N MET A 1 18.46 -18.54 -1.22
CA MET A 1 17.89 -17.26 -0.77
C MET A 1 16.39 -17.38 -0.91
N THR A 2 15.66 -17.15 0.16
CA THR A 2 14.19 -17.17 0.15
C THR A 2 13.63 -15.91 -0.50
N SER A 3 12.35 -15.94 -0.88
CA SER A 3 11.63 -14.72 -1.35
C SER A 3 11.68 -13.61 -0.32
N LYS A 4 11.50 -13.94 0.95
CA LYS A 4 11.61 -13.01 2.07
C LYS A 4 12.97 -12.32 2.13
N GLU A 5 14.07 -13.07 2.05
CA GLU A 5 15.43 -12.52 2.04
C GLU A 5 15.68 -11.62 0.82
N LEU A 6 15.17 -12.01 -0.37
CA LEU A 6 15.31 -11.25 -1.60
C LEU A 6 14.65 -9.86 -1.46
N VAL A 7 13.40 -9.82 -0.97
CA VAL A 7 12.65 -8.57 -0.76
C VAL A 7 13.36 -7.70 0.28
N GLN A 8 13.76 -8.25 1.42
CA GLN A 8 14.46 -7.52 2.48
C GLN A 8 15.77 -6.88 1.97
N LYS A 9 16.59 -7.64 1.24
CA LYS A 9 17.82 -7.12 0.63
C LYS A 9 17.53 -6.01 -0.39
N THR A 10 16.48 -6.18 -1.20
CA THR A 10 16.09 -5.17 -2.19
C THR A 10 15.66 -3.87 -1.51
N ILE A 11 14.84 -3.92 -0.46
CA ILE A 11 14.43 -2.73 0.29
C ILE A 11 15.64 -2.02 0.91
N ARG A 12 16.63 -2.77 1.42
CA ARG A 12 17.87 -2.22 2.00
C ARG A 12 18.87 -1.72 0.97
N GLY A 13 18.70 -2.02 -0.31
CA GLY A 13 19.68 -1.73 -1.36
C GLY A 13 20.90 -2.68 -1.35
N GLU A 14 20.74 -3.85 -0.79
CA GLU A 14 21.78 -4.90 -0.61
C GLU A 14 21.61 -6.07 -1.60
N ASN A 15 20.69 -5.94 -2.55
CA ASN A 15 20.42 -7.01 -3.51
C ASN A 15 21.46 -7.03 -4.64
N ASP A 16 22.36 -7.96 -4.60
CA ASP A 16 23.44 -8.20 -5.56
C ASP A 16 23.20 -9.41 -6.49
N THR A 17 22.00 -10.00 -6.43
CA THR A 17 21.69 -11.25 -7.16
C THR A 17 21.39 -11.06 -8.63
N GLY A 18 21.06 -9.84 -9.04
CA GLY A 18 20.51 -9.56 -10.37
C GLY A 18 19.05 -9.98 -10.56
N ILE A 19 18.41 -10.53 -9.52
CA ILE A 19 16.98 -10.90 -9.52
C ILE A 19 16.18 -9.74 -8.93
N THR A 20 15.14 -9.28 -9.63
CA THR A 20 14.18 -8.30 -9.11
C THR A 20 13.02 -9.04 -8.45
N PRO A 21 12.60 -8.69 -7.22
CA PRO A 21 11.39 -9.27 -6.64
C PRO A 21 10.15 -8.94 -7.48
N LEU A 22 9.20 -9.87 -7.51
CA LEU A 22 7.96 -9.79 -8.30
C LEU A 22 6.75 -9.94 -7.38
N TYR A 23 5.77 -9.07 -7.58
CA TYR A 23 4.46 -9.15 -6.97
C TYR A 23 3.38 -8.57 -7.89
N GLY A 24 2.10 -8.73 -7.55
CA GLY A 24 0.99 -8.13 -8.28
C GLY A 24 -0.31 -8.14 -7.49
N TRP A 25 -1.05 -7.05 -7.53
CA TRP A 25 -2.37 -6.92 -6.92
C TRP A 25 -3.45 -7.44 -7.89
N VAL A 26 -3.69 -8.76 -7.85
CA VAL A 26 -4.52 -9.47 -8.83
C VAL A 26 -5.78 -10.13 -8.23
N ARG A 27 -5.92 -10.11 -6.89
CA ARG A 27 -6.97 -10.91 -6.23
C ARG A 27 -8.37 -10.35 -6.44
N GLU A 28 -8.56 -9.05 -6.30
CA GLU A 28 -9.89 -8.47 -6.25
C GLU A 28 -10.70 -8.67 -7.55
N ASN A 29 -10.32 -7.99 -8.61
CA ASN A 29 -11.11 -7.97 -9.84
C ASN A 29 -10.81 -9.14 -10.79
N MET A 30 -9.70 -9.83 -10.59
CA MET A 30 -9.22 -10.87 -11.52
C MET A 30 -9.35 -12.29 -10.99
N GLN A 31 -9.79 -12.50 -9.75
CA GLN A 31 -9.77 -13.81 -9.09
C GLN A 31 -10.51 -14.88 -9.88
N ASP A 32 -11.69 -14.61 -10.41
CA ASP A 32 -12.48 -15.61 -11.16
C ASP A 32 -11.84 -15.97 -12.50
N LYS A 33 -11.28 -14.97 -13.22
CA LYS A 33 -10.56 -15.18 -14.47
C LYS A 33 -9.29 -15.99 -14.26
N ILE A 34 -8.55 -15.68 -13.18
CA ILE A 34 -7.34 -16.39 -12.78
C ILE A 34 -7.68 -17.84 -12.38
N ALA A 35 -8.69 -18.04 -11.52
CA ALA A 35 -9.12 -19.36 -11.12
C ALA A 35 -9.58 -20.22 -12.31
N GLY A 36 -10.26 -19.63 -13.26
CA GLY A 36 -10.68 -20.30 -14.50
C GLY A 36 -9.50 -20.79 -15.37
N ARG A 37 -8.32 -20.14 -15.30
CA ARG A 37 -7.14 -20.48 -16.11
C ARG A 37 -6.11 -21.33 -15.35
N PHE A 38 -5.91 -21.06 -14.05
CA PHE A 38 -4.86 -21.64 -13.21
C PHE A 38 -5.40 -22.56 -12.12
N GLY A 39 -6.73 -22.65 -11.94
CA GLY A 39 -7.39 -23.41 -10.88
C GLY A 39 -7.60 -22.61 -9.59
N SER A 40 -6.68 -21.72 -9.21
CA SER A 40 -6.83 -20.79 -8.10
C SER A 40 -5.92 -19.58 -8.26
N VAL A 41 -6.12 -18.55 -7.42
CA VAL A 41 -5.22 -17.38 -7.37
C VAL A 41 -3.86 -17.79 -6.80
N GLU A 42 -3.82 -18.65 -5.81
CA GLU A 42 -2.59 -19.17 -5.22
C GLU A 42 -1.75 -19.92 -6.26
N ALA A 43 -2.39 -20.74 -7.13
CA ALA A 43 -1.70 -21.45 -8.20
C ALA A 43 -1.08 -20.48 -9.23
N PHE A 44 -1.73 -19.36 -9.52
CA PHE A 44 -1.18 -18.28 -10.35
C PHE A 44 0.02 -17.62 -9.65
N GLU A 45 -0.12 -17.25 -8.39
CA GLU A 45 0.96 -16.64 -7.62
C GLU A 45 2.20 -17.56 -7.49
N ASP A 46 1.98 -18.85 -7.27
CA ASP A 46 3.05 -19.86 -7.21
C ASP A 46 3.70 -20.05 -8.60
N HIS A 47 2.89 -20.08 -9.68
CA HIS A 47 3.39 -20.17 -11.05
C HIS A 47 4.30 -18.99 -11.41
N TYR A 48 3.91 -17.77 -11.04
CA TYR A 48 4.69 -16.56 -11.29
C TYR A 48 5.70 -16.23 -10.19
N GLN A 49 5.89 -17.13 -9.24
CA GLN A 49 6.91 -17.03 -8.18
C GLN A 49 6.84 -15.68 -7.45
N PHE A 50 5.65 -15.30 -6.98
CA PHE A 50 5.48 -14.08 -6.22
C PHE A 50 6.30 -14.11 -4.93
N ASP A 51 7.09 -13.05 -4.69
CA ASP A 51 7.97 -12.95 -3.53
C ASP A 51 7.28 -12.36 -2.30
N MET A 52 6.14 -11.73 -2.51
CA MET A 52 5.40 -11.05 -1.44
C MET A 52 3.99 -11.62 -1.29
N ALA A 53 3.39 -11.31 -0.15
CA ALA A 53 1.96 -11.52 0.08
C ALA A 53 1.37 -10.30 0.80
N HIS A 54 0.26 -9.79 0.26
CA HIS A 54 -0.53 -8.72 0.88
C HIS A 54 -1.57 -9.35 1.79
N LEU A 55 -1.47 -9.08 3.08
CA LEU A 55 -2.35 -9.62 4.10
C LEU A 55 -3.45 -8.61 4.44
N PHE A 56 -4.61 -9.13 4.75
CA PHE A 56 -5.77 -8.35 5.14
C PHE A 56 -6.38 -8.89 6.43
N GLY A 57 -6.95 -7.98 7.19
CA GLY A 57 -7.64 -8.28 8.43
C GLY A 57 -6.97 -7.59 9.61
N ALA A 58 -7.76 -6.82 10.31
CA ALA A 58 -7.42 -6.11 11.52
C ALA A 58 -8.72 -5.87 12.28
N PRO A 59 -8.68 -5.53 13.59
CA PRO A 59 -9.84 -5.01 14.26
C PRO A 59 -10.40 -3.79 13.50
N ALA A 60 -11.73 -3.68 13.45
CA ALA A 60 -12.36 -2.43 13.00
C ALA A 60 -12.12 -1.34 14.06
N MET A 61 -11.87 -0.11 13.62
CA MET A 61 -11.65 1.01 14.55
C MET A 61 -12.95 1.45 15.23
N TYR A 62 -14.06 1.41 14.48
CA TYR A 62 -15.40 1.78 14.96
C TYR A 62 -16.41 0.68 14.65
N ASP A 63 -17.52 0.67 15.40
CA ASP A 63 -18.64 -0.22 15.13
C ASP A 63 -19.42 0.30 13.91
N GLU A 64 -19.46 -0.50 12.85
CA GLU A 64 -20.14 -0.15 11.59
C GLU A 64 -21.65 0.06 11.78
N ALA A 65 -22.29 -0.65 12.71
CA ALA A 65 -23.70 -0.46 12.99
C ALA A 65 -23.96 0.91 13.62
N VAL A 66 -23.06 1.39 14.46
CA VAL A 66 -23.13 2.74 15.07
C VAL A 66 -22.93 3.81 14.01
N LEU A 67 -21.93 3.65 13.14
CA LEU A 67 -21.67 4.59 12.04
C LEU A 67 -22.84 4.66 11.05
N THR A 68 -23.41 3.52 10.71
CA THR A 68 -24.59 3.44 9.81
C THR A 68 -25.80 4.16 10.42
N ALA A 69 -26.11 3.87 11.70
CA ALA A 69 -27.21 4.52 12.40
C ALA A 69 -27.03 6.06 12.49
N LEU A 70 -25.77 6.51 12.69
CA LEU A 70 -25.45 7.94 12.70
C LEU A 70 -25.68 8.60 11.34
N ARG A 71 -25.24 7.97 10.25
CA ARG A 71 -25.50 8.45 8.87
C ARG A 71 -26.99 8.52 8.55
N GLU A 72 -27.77 7.52 9.00
CA GLU A 72 -29.22 7.48 8.77
C GLU A 72 -29.96 8.57 9.54
N SER A 73 -29.50 8.94 10.75
CA SER A 73 -30.16 9.96 11.57
C SER A 73 -29.79 11.40 11.22
N GLU A 74 -28.52 11.66 10.94
CA GLU A 74 -27.96 13.01 10.77
C GLU A 74 -27.67 13.37 9.30
N GLY A 75 -27.57 12.36 8.41
CA GLY A 75 -27.21 12.52 7.00
C GLY A 75 -25.71 12.66 6.77
N GLU A 76 -25.05 13.57 7.46
CA GLU A 76 -23.59 13.79 7.39
C GLU A 76 -22.95 13.59 8.76
N ILE A 77 -21.78 12.95 8.79
CA ILE A 77 -20.99 12.81 10.02
C ILE A 77 -20.02 13.98 10.10
N THR A 78 -20.00 14.69 11.23
CA THR A 78 -18.99 15.72 11.53
C THR A 78 -17.85 15.16 12.39
N PRO A 79 -16.67 15.82 12.44
CA PRO A 79 -15.58 15.42 13.34
C PRO A 79 -16.00 15.34 14.81
N GLU A 80 -16.84 16.28 15.29
CA GLU A 80 -17.39 16.28 16.65
C GLU A 80 -18.19 14.99 16.93
N MET A 81 -19.10 14.62 16.01
CA MET A 81 -19.91 13.41 16.16
C MET A 81 -19.03 12.14 16.19
N LEU A 82 -17.98 12.08 15.36
CA LEU A 82 -17.08 10.93 15.33
C LEU A 82 -16.23 10.85 16.60
N LEU A 83 -15.87 11.97 17.21
CA LEU A 83 -15.16 12.02 18.49
C LEU A 83 -15.96 11.42 19.65
N ASP A 84 -17.31 11.52 19.59
CA ASP A 84 -18.22 10.96 20.60
C ASP A 84 -18.40 9.43 20.46
N ILE A 85 -18.01 8.85 19.33
CA ILE A 85 -18.08 7.38 19.11
C ILE A 85 -16.85 6.72 19.76
N PRO A 86 -17.05 5.75 20.67
CA PRO A 86 -15.93 5.01 21.23
C PRO A 86 -15.25 4.13 20.18
N MET A 87 -13.95 4.15 20.13
CA MET A 87 -13.16 3.21 19.33
C MET A 87 -13.25 1.81 19.92
N LEU A 88 -13.31 0.80 19.05
CA LEU A 88 -13.21 -0.60 19.42
C LEU A 88 -11.79 -0.94 19.88
N SER A 89 -11.66 -2.02 20.65
CA SER A 89 -10.36 -2.44 21.16
C SER A 89 -9.42 -2.86 20.02
N PRO A 90 -8.22 -2.28 19.93
CA PRO A 90 -7.18 -2.78 19.02
C PRO A 90 -6.62 -4.13 19.46
N ASP A 91 -6.93 -4.60 20.69
CA ASP A 91 -6.41 -5.83 21.27
C ASP A 91 -7.43 -6.99 21.24
N ASP A 92 -8.44 -6.92 20.36
CA ASP A 92 -9.33 -8.05 20.13
C ASP A 92 -8.60 -9.18 19.41
N GLU A 93 -8.19 -10.21 20.17
CA GLU A 93 -7.41 -11.33 19.64
C GLU A 93 -8.11 -12.09 18.51
N ALA A 94 -9.44 -12.18 18.53
CA ALA A 94 -10.20 -12.89 17.51
C ALA A 94 -10.14 -12.19 16.14
N ALA A 95 -10.03 -10.87 16.13
CA ALA A 95 -9.91 -10.09 14.89
C ALA A 95 -8.62 -10.38 14.11
N TYR A 96 -7.60 -10.94 14.77
CA TYR A 96 -6.33 -11.32 14.15
C TYR A 96 -6.26 -12.76 13.63
N ASP A 97 -7.28 -13.58 13.81
CA ASP A 97 -7.24 -14.99 13.43
C ASP A 97 -7.08 -15.20 11.92
N ASN A 98 -7.63 -14.30 11.11
CA ASN A 98 -7.41 -14.34 9.67
C ASN A 98 -5.94 -14.05 9.31
N VAL A 99 -5.34 -13.08 9.95
CA VAL A 99 -3.92 -12.73 9.75
C VAL A 99 -3.01 -13.90 10.12
N LYS A 100 -3.28 -14.57 11.26
CA LYS A 100 -2.52 -15.76 11.69
C LYS A 100 -2.58 -16.87 10.63
N ARG A 101 -3.77 -17.13 10.05
CA ARG A 101 -3.93 -18.13 8.96
C ARG A 101 -3.16 -17.73 7.70
N GLN A 102 -3.23 -16.47 7.28
CA GLN A 102 -2.50 -15.97 6.12
C GLN A 102 -0.98 -16.04 6.34
N LEU A 103 -0.48 -15.69 7.53
CA LEU A 103 0.94 -15.80 7.87
C LEU A 103 1.41 -17.25 7.83
N GLN A 104 0.64 -18.21 8.37
CA GLN A 104 0.95 -19.63 8.26
C GLN A 104 1.10 -20.05 6.79
N HIS A 105 0.16 -19.63 5.95
CA HIS A 105 0.11 -19.99 4.54
C HIS A 105 1.23 -19.33 3.70
N TYR A 106 1.47 -18.04 3.88
CA TYR A 106 2.39 -17.30 3.02
C TYR A 106 3.82 -17.20 3.58
N SER A 107 3.94 -16.93 4.88
CA SER A 107 5.26 -16.75 5.49
C SER A 107 5.92 -18.08 5.86
N VAL A 108 5.17 -19.02 6.46
CA VAL A 108 5.74 -20.28 6.95
C VAL A 108 5.84 -21.31 5.84
N GLU A 109 4.76 -21.53 5.06
CA GLU A 109 4.71 -22.60 4.05
C GLU A 109 5.37 -22.19 2.72
N ARG A 110 5.37 -20.87 2.37
CA ARG A 110 5.88 -20.35 1.08
C ARG A 110 7.11 -19.45 1.21
N GLU A 111 7.52 -19.12 2.41
CA GLU A 111 8.66 -18.23 2.69
C GLU A 111 8.59 -16.88 1.98
N ARG A 112 7.37 -16.36 1.74
CA ARG A 112 7.13 -15.04 1.13
C ARG A 112 7.30 -13.94 2.16
N PHE A 113 7.67 -12.76 1.68
CA PHE A 113 7.66 -11.52 2.47
C PHE A 113 6.22 -11.06 2.65
N CYS A 114 5.76 -11.05 3.90
CA CYS A 114 4.37 -10.73 4.24
C CYS A 114 4.24 -9.28 4.72
N TYR A 115 3.41 -8.50 4.04
CA TYR A 115 3.04 -7.17 4.47
C TYR A 115 1.54 -7.06 4.69
N ILE A 116 1.14 -6.22 5.65
CA ILE A 116 -0.26 -6.03 5.99
C ILE A 116 -0.69 -4.60 5.79
N GLN A 117 -1.88 -4.40 5.21
CA GLN A 117 -2.48 -3.08 5.09
C GLN A 117 -2.93 -2.59 6.46
N SER A 118 -2.58 -1.34 6.74
CA SER A 118 -3.02 -0.56 7.90
C SER A 118 -3.66 0.73 7.40
N ASN A 119 -4.63 1.23 8.13
CA ASN A 119 -5.25 2.49 7.79
C ASN A 119 -4.26 3.66 7.93
N GLY A 120 -4.35 4.60 7.00
CA GLY A 120 -3.79 5.93 7.16
C GLY A 120 -4.70 6.83 8.01
N ILE A 121 -4.50 8.13 7.87
CA ILE A 121 -5.29 9.14 8.60
C ILE A 121 -6.27 9.82 7.66
N PHE A 122 -5.81 10.31 6.51
CA PHE A 122 -6.65 11.07 5.60
C PHE A 122 -7.65 10.17 4.86
N GLU A 123 -7.18 9.09 4.26
CA GLU A 123 -8.02 8.17 3.48
C GLU A 123 -9.11 7.53 4.36
N LEU A 124 -8.76 7.06 5.56
CA LEU A 124 -9.73 6.50 6.50
C LEU A 124 -10.89 7.46 6.79
N ASN A 125 -10.56 8.74 7.01
CA ASN A 125 -11.58 9.73 7.36
C ASN A 125 -12.43 10.17 6.15
N ASN A 126 -11.96 9.94 4.91
CA ASN A 126 -12.80 10.10 3.71
C ASN A 126 -13.98 9.12 3.70
N GLU A 127 -13.85 7.94 4.30
CA GLU A 127 -14.95 6.98 4.43
C GLU A 127 -16.05 7.49 5.38
N PHE A 128 -15.71 8.29 6.38
CA PHE A 128 -16.65 8.82 7.34
C PHE A 128 -17.32 10.09 6.85
N PHE A 129 -16.55 11.03 6.33
CA PHE A 129 -17.00 12.38 5.99
C PHE A 129 -17.36 12.56 4.50
N GLY A 130 -16.85 11.69 3.61
CA GLY A 130 -16.73 11.96 2.19
C GLY A 130 -15.60 12.96 1.91
N ILE A 131 -14.91 12.79 0.79
CA ILE A 131 -13.66 13.52 0.49
C ILE A 131 -13.86 15.04 0.44
N GLU A 132 -14.97 15.53 -0.12
CA GLU A 132 -15.24 16.96 -0.25
C GLU A 132 -15.46 17.62 1.13
N ASN A 133 -16.30 17.00 1.97
CA ASN A 133 -16.54 17.47 3.34
C ASN A 133 -15.27 17.34 4.18
N HIS A 134 -14.52 16.27 4.03
CA HIS A 134 -13.28 16.07 4.78
C HIS A 134 -12.25 17.18 4.48
N LEU A 135 -12.07 17.54 3.22
CA LEU A 135 -11.21 18.67 2.84
C LEU A 135 -11.70 20.01 3.44
N CYS A 136 -13.03 20.22 3.48
CA CYS A 136 -13.60 21.39 4.15
C CYS A 136 -13.38 21.36 5.67
N ASN A 137 -13.51 20.18 6.29
CA ASN A 137 -13.36 19.98 7.72
C ASN A 137 -11.94 20.33 8.23
N LEU A 138 -10.90 20.18 7.41
CA LEU A 138 -9.54 20.64 7.75
C LEU A 138 -9.49 22.15 8.10
N LEU A 139 -10.46 22.93 7.61
CA LEU A 139 -10.54 24.36 7.87
C LEU A 139 -11.67 24.74 8.83
N LEU A 140 -12.74 23.94 8.89
CA LEU A 140 -13.94 24.23 9.69
C LEU A 140 -13.86 23.63 11.10
N TYR A 141 -13.17 22.49 11.27
CA TYR A 141 -13.07 21.73 12.51
C TYR A 141 -11.62 21.36 12.86
N PRO A 142 -10.67 22.33 12.84
CA PRO A 142 -9.24 22.00 13.00
C PRO A 142 -8.94 21.38 14.37
N ASP A 143 -9.53 21.87 15.44
CA ASP A 143 -9.27 21.39 16.80
C ASP A 143 -9.80 19.96 16.99
N GLU A 144 -11.00 19.67 16.49
CA GLU A 144 -11.64 18.36 16.53
C GLU A 144 -10.84 17.33 15.71
N LEU A 145 -10.37 17.72 14.51
CA LEU A 145 -9.56 16.87 13.68
C LEU A 145 -8.18 16.58 14.28
N HIS A 146 -7.56 17.56 14.95
CA HIS A 146 -6.33 17.32 15.70
C HIS A 146 -6.52 16.25 16.79
N GLU A 147 -7.61 16.34 17.56
CA GLU A 147 -7.91 15.36 18.59
C GLU A 147 -8.25 13.99 18.00
N LEU A 148 -9.12 13.96 16.98
CA LEU A 148 -9.55 12.73 16.32
C LEU A 148 -8.37 11.97 15.72
N TYR A 149 -7.54 12.65 14.93
CA TYR A 149 -6.39 12.04 14.27
C TYR A 149 -5.34 11.55 15.28
N ALA A 150 -5.12 12.29 16.37
CA ALA A 150 -4.21 11.83 17.42
C ALA A 150 -4.70 10.53 18.08
N ARG A 151 -6.01 10.40 18.35
CA ARG A 151 -6.61 9.17 18.88
C ARG A 151 -6.48 8.00 17.89
N GLN A 152 -6.80 8.24 16.61
CA GLN A 152 -6.71 7.26 15.53
C GLN A 152 -5.25 6.80 15.31
N ALA A 153 -4.29 7.74 15.36
CA ALA A 153 -2.87 7.44 15.22
C ALA A 153 -2.34 6.50 16.32
N GLN A 154 -2.77 6.70 17.57
CA GLN A 154 -2.41 5.81 18.67
C GLN A 154 -3.04 4.42 18.51
N TRP A 155 -4.29 4.36 18.08
CA TRP A 155 -4.97 3.10 17.78
C TRP A 155 -4.26 2.34 16.64
N ASN A 156 -3.94 3.01 15.52
CA ASN A 156 -3.19 2.43 14.40
C ASN A 156 -1.82 1.90 14.84
N ALA A 157 -1.09 2.66 15.65
CA ALA A 157 0.20 2.22 16.18
C ALA A 157 0.07 0.97 17.06
N ARG A 158 -1.01 0.85 17.87
CA ARG A 158 -1.27 -0.35 18.67
C ARG A 158 -1.57 -1.57 17.80
N VAL A 159 -2.40 -1.41 16.76
CA VAL A 159 -2.67 -2.48 15.78
C VAL A 159 -1.38 -2.90 15.07
N ALA A 160 -0.58 -1.93 14.61
CA ALA A 160 0.72 -2.22 14.00
C ALA A 160 1.64 -3.01 14.94
N SER A 161 1.66 -2.69 16.25
CA SER A 161 2.40 -3.46 17.24
C SER A 161 1.93 -4.92 17.30
N ASN A 162 0.62 -5.14 17.37
CA ASN A 162 0.05 -6.48 17.43
C ASN A 162 0.35 -7.29 16.15
N MET A 163 0.31 -6.64 14.97
CA MET A 163 0.67 -7.27 13.70
C MET A 163 2.14 -7.69 13.65
N LEU A 164 3.04 -6.84 14.15
CA LEU A 164 4.47 -7.16 14.24
C LEU A 164 4.74 -8.28 15.24
N ASP A 165 3.99 -8.37 16.35
CA ASP A 165 4.06 -9.49 17.30
C ASP A 165 3.65 -10.83 16.66
N LEU A 166 2.77 -10.81 15.67
CA LEU A 166 2.39 -11.99 14.88
C LEU A 166 3.43 -12.39 13.84
N GLY A 167 4.40 -11.55 13.54
CA GLY A 167 5.49 -11.86 12.59
C GLY A 167 5.30 -11.30 11.17
N VAL A 168 4.49 -10.27 11.01
CA VAL A 168 4.40 -9.50 9.76
C VAL A 168 5.73 -8.78 9.49
N ASP A 169 6.20 -8.78 8.24
CA ASP A 169 7.49 -8.19 7.87
C ASP A 169 7.45 -6.68 7.66
N MET A 170 6.30 -6.16 7.20
CA MET A 170 6.12 -4.75 6.85
C MET A 170 4.70 -4.28 7.14
N ILE A 171 4.59 -3.11 7.75
CA ILE A 171 3.32 -2.38 7.86
C ILE A 171 3.17 -1.50 6.62
N HIS A 172 2.06 -1.67 5.90
CA HIS A 172 1.73 -0.93 4.69
C HIS A 172 0.59 0.03 4.98
N VAL A 173 0.91 1.28 5.22
CA VAL A 173 -0.08 2.32 5.50
C VAL A 173 -0.72 2.77 4.20
N SER A 174 -2.03 2.61 4.08
CA SER A 174 -2.83 3.13 2.96
C SER A 174 -3.35 4.51 3.33
N ASP A 175 -2.89 5.53 2.60
CA ASP A 175 -3.31 6.91 2.84
C ASP A 175 -3.12 7.77 1.58
N ASP A 176 -4.18 7.89 0.80
CA ASP A 176 -4.16 8.61 -0.47
C ASP A 176 -4.12 10.12 -0.27
N TRP A 177 -2.98 10.74 -0.63
CA TRP A 177 -2.75 12.19 -0.55
C TRP A 177 -2.72 12.88 -1.91
N GLY A 178 -2.51 12.09 -2.98
CA GLY A 178 -2.29 12.60 -4.32
C GLY A 178 -3.55 12.70 -5.17
N ALA A 179 -3.71 13.82 -5.86
CA ALA A 179 -4.56 13.96 -7.02
C ALA A 179 -3.71 13.71 -8.30
N GLN A 180 -4.29 13.89 -9.49
CA GLN A 180 -3.60 13.59 -10.75
C GLN A 180 -2.34 14.44 -11.01
N LYS A 181 -2.22 15.64 -10.44
CA LYS A 181 -1.13 16.59 -10.71
C LYS A 181 -0.48 17.21 -9.49
N SER A 182 -1.04 17.02 -8.31
CA SER A 182 -0.59 17.61 -7.05
C SER A 182 -1.15 16.84 -5.87
N LEU A 183 -0.80 17.23 -4.65
CA LEU A 183 -1.54 16.84 -3.46
C LEU A 183 -3.00 17.32 -3.52
N MET A 184 -3.90 16.64 -2.81
CA MET A 184 -5.31 17.00 -2.67
C MET A 184 -5.51 18.20 -1.74
N PHE A 185 -4.53 18.51 -0.91
CA PHE A 185 -4.47 19.62 0.04
C PHE A 185 -3.08 20.25 0.02
N SER A 186 -2.92 21.41 0.68
CA SER A 186 -1.62 22.09 0.66
C SER A 186 -0.55 21.32 1.46
N PRO A 187 0.75 21.49 1.14
CA PRO A 187 1.83 20.91 1.95
C PRO A 187 1.82 21.38 3.41
N GLU A 188 1.29 22.57 3.70
CA GLU A 188 1.13 23.09 5.06
C GLU A 188 0.11 22.24 5.83
N LEU A 189 -1.07 21.96 5.24
CA LEU A 189 -2.09 21.10 5.85
C LEU A 189 -1.59 19.66 6.01
N LEU A 190 -0.81 19.13 5.04
CA LEU A 190 -0.16 17.83 5.19
C LEU A 190 0.70 17.79 6.46
N ARG A 191 1.57 18.79 6.65
CA ARG A 191 2.48 18.87 7.79
C ARG A 191 1.79 19.16 9.11
N GLU A 192 0.68 19.86 9.07
CA GLU A 192 -0.11 20.18 10.26
C GLU A 192 -0.93 18.97 10.73
N PHE A 193 -1.68 18.33 9.83
CA PHE A 193 -2.67 17.33 10.20
C PHE A 193 -2.22 15.87 9.99
N ILE A 194 -1.46 15.57 8.94
CA ILE A 194 -1.22 14.18 8.52
C ILE A 194 0.14 13.66 9.02
N ILE A 195 1.22 14.36 8.73
CA ILE A 195 2.58 13.92 9.08
C ILE A 195 2.76 13.63 10.58
N PRO A 196 2.25 14.46 11.53
CA PRO A 196 2.37 14.17 12.95
C PRO A 196 1.66 12.87 13.37
N ASN A 197 0.59 12.52 12.67
CA ASN A 197 -0.26 11.38 12.98
C ASN A 197 0.19 10.07 12.29
N HIS A 198 1.13 10.12 11.34
CA HIS A 198 1.88 8.96 10.86
C HIS A 198 3.07 8.59 11.77
N ARG A 199 3.58 9.56 12.52
CA ARG A 199 4.79 9.40 13.35
C ARG A 199 4.69 8.28 14.38
N PRO A 200 3.59 8.09 15.16
CA PRO A 200 3.51 7.02 16.15
C PRO A 200 3.72 5.63 15.55
N THR A 201 3.08 5.34 14.41
CA THR A 201 3.28 4.06 13.68
C THR A 201 4.69 3.95 13.14
N ALA A 202 5.24 5.00 12.55
CA ALA A 202 6.58 5.00 11.97
C ALA A 202 7.66 4.73 13.02
N GLU A 203 7.61 5.42 14.15
CA GLU A 203 8.56 5.23 15.27
C GLU A 203 8.48 3.83 15.85
N LEU A 204 7.26 3.29 16.05
CA LEU A 204 7.06 1.93 16.53
C LEU A 204 7.67 0.90 15.57
N VAL A 205 7.36 0.99 14.28
CA VAL A 205 7.86 0.04 13.27
C VAL A 205 9.39 0.04 13.22
N HIS A 206 10.01 1.22 13.27
CA HIS A 206 11.48 1.36 13.32
C HIS A 206 12.09 0.79 14.61
N GLN A 207 11.49 1.05 15.76
CA GLN A 207 11.95 0.48 17.04
C GLN A 207 11.90 -1.05 17.02
N ARG A 208 10.97 -1.64 16.28
CA ARG A 208 10.83 -3.09 16.12
C ARG A 208 11.73 -3.66 15.00
N GLY A 209 12.48 -2.82 14.27
CA GLY A 209 13.34 -3.23 13.16
C GLY A 209 12.59 -3.79 11.94
N ALA A 210 11.29 -3.53 11.85
CA ALA A 210 10.44 -3.92 10.73
C ALA A 210 10.47 -2.87 9.60
N PHE A 211 9.82 -3.18 8.47
CA PHE A 211 9.70 -2.24 7.35
C PHE A 211 8.38 -1.48 7.41
N LEU A 212 8.41 -0.25 6.89
CA LEU A 212 7.26 0.63 6.76
C LEU A 212 7.06 1.03 5.31
N SER A 213 5.86 0.87 4.79
CA SER A 213 5.48 1.23 3.42
C SER A 213 4.30 2.20 3.44
N LEU A 214 4.30 3.16 2.50
CA LEU A 214 3.17 4.02 2.22
C LEU A 214 2.55 3.64 0.88
N HIS A 215 1.22 3.46 0.88
CA HIS A 215 0.42 3.54 -0.33
C HIS A 215 -0.19 4.93 -0.42
N SER A 216 0.01 5.58 -1.55
CA SER A 216 -0.68 6.82 -1.91
C SER A 216 -0.72 6.95 -3.42
N ASP A 217 -1.89 6.87 -3.97
CA ASP A 217 -2.12 7.11 -5.39
C ASP A 217 -1.87 8.57 -5.77
N GLY A 218 -1.68 8.82 -7.07
CA GLY A 218 -1.54 10.15 -7.63
C GLY A 218 -0.17 10.80 -7.46
N CYS A 219 -0.15 12.12 -7.51
CA CYS A 219 1.06 12.94 -7.43
C CYS A 219 1.34 13.37 -5.99
N ILE A 220 2.37 12.79 -5.38
CA ILE A 220 2.81 13.13 -4.02
C ILE A 220 4.21 13.75 -3.99
N VAL A 221 4.64 14.37 -5.09
CA VAL A 221 5.99 14.95 -5.21
C VAL A 221 6.31 15.91 -4.07
N ASP A 222 5.35 16.77 -3.68
CA ASP A 222 5.53 17.76 -2.64
C ASP A 222 5.58 17.19 -1.22
N ALA A 223 5.22 15.90 -1.04
CA ALA A 223 5.27 15.18 0.23
C ALA A 223 6.53 14.30 0.39
N LEU A 224 7.33 14.10 -0.67
CA LEU A 224 8.42 13.10 -0.67
C LEU A 224 9.47 13.35 0.41
N ASP A 225 9.82 14.59 0.70
CA ASP A 225 10.80 14.90 1.76
C ASP A 225 10.22 14.66 3.15
N ASP A 226 8.93 14.89 3.36
CA ASP A 226 8.22 14.57 4.61
C ASP A 226 8.14 13.05 4.81
N ILE A 227 7.83 12.29 3.75
CA ILE A 227 7.83 10.81 3.74
C ILE A 227 9.21 10.25 4.12
N VAL A 228 10.27 10.81 3.53
CA VAL A 228 11.65 10.46 3.90
C VAL A 228 11.94 10.77 5.37
N SER A 229 11.44 11.89 5.90
CA SER A 229 11.64 12.28 7.30
C SER A 229 10.95 11.36 8.30
N LEU A 230 9.84 10.74 7.91
CA LEU A 230 9.15 9.70 8.68
C LEU A 230 9.85 8.34 8.60
N GLY A 231 10.79 8.16 7.65
CA GLY A 231 11.55 6.93 7.49
C GLY A 231 10.82 5.82 6.73
N TYR A 232 9.87 6.13 5.88
CA TYR A 232 9.24 5.13 5.02
C TYR A 232 10.29 4.40 4.16
N ASN A 233 10.24 3.07 4.17
CA ASN A 233 11.20 2.21 3.47
C ASN A 233 10.77 1.87 2.05
N VAL A 234 9.46 1.89 1.78
CA VAL A 234 8.85 1.52 0.49
C VAL A 234 7.72 2.48 0.16
N LEU A 235 7.63 2.90 -1.09
CA LEU A 235 6.47 3.61 -1.62
C LEU A 235 5.74 2.77 -2.67
N HIS A 236 4.43 2.74 -2.61
CA HIS A 236 3.50 2.15 -3.56
C HIS A 236 2.35 3.13 -3.84
N PRO A 237 1.93 3.30 -5.10
CA PRO A 237 2.72 3.04 -6.29
C PRO A 237 3.65 4.20 -6.63
N TRP A 238 4.45 4.05 -7.70
CA TRP A 238 5.15 5.16 -8.33
C TRP A 238 4.50 5.42 -9.69
N GLN A 239 3.57 6.37 -9.75
CA GLN A 239 2.71 6.59 -10.92
C GLN A 239 3.28 7.69 -11.83
N GLU A 240 4.04 7.32 -12.88
CA GLU A 240 4.53 8.31 -13.86
C GLU A 240 3.37 9.04 -14.57
N SER A 241 2.22 8.36 -14.76
CA SER A 241 1.01 8.97 -15.32
C SER A 241 0.46 10.14 -14.49
N ALA A 242 0.80 10.18 -13.21
CA ALA A 242 0.46 11.26 -12.28
C ALA A 242 1.64 12.23 -12.00
N GLY A 243 2.73 12.16 -12.79
CA GLY A 243 3.87 13.06 -12.65
C GLY A 243 4.97 12.58 -11.71
N MET A 244 4.88 11.35 -11.19
CA MET A 244 5.93 10.72 -10.37
C MET A 244 7.06 10.22 -11.29
N SER A 245 8.01 11.12 -11.65
CA SER A 245 9.07 10.82 -12.60
C SER A 245 10.13 9.88 -12.01
N TYR A 246 10.52 8.83 -12.76
CA TYR A 246 11.67 8.00 -12.39
C TYR A 246 13.00 8.76 -12.38
N ASP A 247 13.15 9.82 -13.18
CA ASP A 247 14.35 10.67 -13.14
C ASP A 247 14.45 11.39 -11.79
N LEU A 248 13.34 11.88 -11.25
CA LEU A 248 13.29 12.46 -9.90
C LEU A 248 13.69 11.42 -8.85
N TYR A 249 13.11 10.21 -8.91
CA TYR A 249 13.46 9.14 -8.00
C TYR A 249 14.96 8.82 -8.05
N LEU A 250 15.49 8.55 -9.23
CA LEU A 250 16.89 8.16 -9.41
C LEU A 250 17.88 9.23 -8.99
N SER A 251 17.55 10.51 -9.18
CA SER A 251 18.42 11.62 -8.83
C SER A 251 18.41 11.97 -7.34
N LYS A 252 17.30 11.74 -6.62
CA LYS A 252 17.13 12.25 -5.25
C LYS A 252 16.78 11.19 -4.22
N TYR A 253 16.03 10.14 -4.59
CA TYR A 253 15.39 9.25 -3.64
C TYR A 253 15.81 7.78 -3.72
N ALA A 254 16.59 7.37 -4.73
CA ALA A 254 16.96 5.96 -4.96
C ALA A 254 17.67 5.29 -3.77
N GLU A 255 18.37 6.07 -2.94
CA GLU A 255 19.03 5.58 -1.72
C GLU A 255 18.20 5.80 -0.44
N ARG A 256 16.98 6.33 -0.57
CA ARG A 256 16.15 6.69 0.59
C ARG A 256 15.05 5.67 0.85
N PHE A 257 14.40 5.19 -0.19
CA PHE A 257 13.33 4.19 -0.12
C PHE A 257 13.28 3.33 -1.39
N ALA A 258 12.61 2.19 -1.32
CA ALA A 258 12.33 1.33 -2.45
C ALA A 258 11.01 1.71 -3.12
N ILE A 259 10.89 1.42 -4.42
CA ILE A 259 9.61 1.48 -5.14
C ILE A 259 9.02 0.07 -5.25
N LEU A 260 7.74 -0.07 -4.90
CA LEU A 260 6.86 -1.18 -5.22
C LEU A 260 5.92 -0.71 -6.33
N GLY A 261 6.07 -1.20 -7.57
CA GLY A 261 5.28 -0.72 -8.70
C GLY A 261 5.90 -1.07 -10.05
N GLY A 262 5.62 -0.27 -11.09
CA GLY A 262 6.22 -0.40 -12.43
C GLY A 262 5.30 -0.98 -13.50
N MET A 263 4.27 -1.77 -13.16
CA MET A 263 3.24 -2.20 -14.10
C MET A 263 2.00 -1.30 -13.96
N CYS A 264 1.90 -0.26 -14.78
CA CYS A 264 0.87 0.76 -14.66
C CYS A 264 -0.50 0.26 -15.12
N VAL A 265 -1.47 0.19 -14.19
CA VAL A 265 -2.85 -0.18 -14.48
C VAL A 265 -3.70 0.98 -14.99
N GLN A 266 -3.19 2.21 -14.94
CA GLN A 266 -3.89 3.39 -15.43
C GLN A 266 -3.62 3.68 -16.92
N SER A 267 -2.55 3.13 -17.50
CA SER A 267 -2.13 3.52 -18.84
C SER A 267 -1.68 2.38 -19.75
N THR A 268 -1.31 1.21 -19.21
CA THR A 268 -0.72 0.12 -20.02
C THR A 268 -1.36 -1.23 -19.77
N LEU A 269 -1.39 -1.73 -18.55
CA LEU A 269 -1.96 -3.04 -18.23
C LEU A 269 -3.49 -2.94 -18.17
N GLY A 270 -4.18 -3.77 -18.95
CA GLY A 270 -5.62 -3.80 -19.06
C GLY A 270 -6.19 -3.09 -20.32
N PHE A 271 -5.33 -2.55 -21.19
CA PHE A 271 -5.76 -1.78 -22.36
C PHE A 271 -5.67 -2.54 -23.68
N GLY A 272 -5.20 -3.80 -23.67
CA GLY A 272 -5.11 -4.65 -24.86
C GLY A 272 -3.98 -4.30 -25.83
N ASP A 273 -3.15 -3.28 -25.54
CA ASP A 273 -1.98 -2.90 -26.36
C ASP A 273 -0.71 -3.60 -25.85
N LEU A 274 -0.59 -4.90 -26.17
CA LEU A 274 0.55 -5.72 -25.75
C LEU A 274 1.91 -5.14 -26.19
N PRO A 275 2.11 -4.61 -27.41
CA PRO A 275 3.37 -3.97 -27.77
C PRO A 275 3.71 -2.75 -26.91
N ARG A 276 2.73 -1.95 -26.50
CA ARG A 276 2.93 -0.81 -25.61
C ARG A 276 3.27 -1.31 -24.20
N LEU A 277 2.54 -2.27 -23.68
CA LEU A 277 2.78 -2.89 -22.38
C LEU A 277 4.21 -3.44 -22.29
N GLU A 278 4.64 -4.21 -23.30
CA GLU A 278 6.00 -4.75 -23.38
C GLU A 278 7.07 -3.64 -23.36
N ARG A 279 6.92 -2.61 -24.22
CA ARG A 279 7.89 -1.51 -24.27
C ARG A 279 8.04 -0.82 -22.91
N GLU A 280 6.92 -0.52 -22.25
CA GLU A 280 6.93 0.18 -20.95
C GLU A 280 7.51 -0.70 -19.85
N MET A 281 7.13 -1.97 -19.76
CA MET A 281 7.69 -2.88 -18.76
C MET A 281 9.20 -3.05 -18.93
N ARG A 282 9.69 -3.23 -20.18
CA ARG A 282 11.12 -3.29 -20.47
C ARG A 282 11.83 -1.99 -20.08
N ARG A 283 11.28 -0.84 -20.47
CA ARG A 283 11.83 0.47 -20.14
C ARG A 283 12.00 0.64 -18.63
N VAL A 284 10.95 0.39 -17.86
CA VAL A 284 10.97 0.56 -16.41
C VAL A 284 11.93 -0.44 -15.75
N CYS A 285 11.89 -1.71 -16.13
CA CYS A 285 12.78 -2.72 -15.57
C CYS A 285 14.26 -2.46 -15.91
N ASP A 286 14.57 -1.99 -17.13
CA ASP A 286 15.95 -1.63 -17.50
C ASP A 286 16.43 -0.40 -16.71
N LEU A 287 15.58 0.62 -16.55
CA LEU A 287 15.88 1.83 -15.79
C LEU A 287 16.12 1.53 -14.31
N MET A 288 15.33 0.61 -13.73
CA MET A 288 15.36 0.28 -12.32
C MET A 288 16.27 -0.91 -11.97
N ARG A 289 16.99 -1.45 -12.95
CA ARG A 289 17.89 -2.61 -12.75
C ARG A 289 18.94 -2.33 -11.68
N GLY A 290 19.02 -3.18 -10.66
CA GLY A 290 19.94 -3.04 -9.54
C GLY A 290 19.61 -1.88 -8.58
N LYS A 291 18.42 -1.32 -8.66
CA LYS A 291 17.93 -0.32 -7.71
C LYS A 291 17.02 -0.96 -6.65
N ARG A 292 16.60 -0.18 -5.67
CA ARG A 292 15.59 -0.59 -4.66
C ARG A 292 14.22 -0.65 -5.32
N PHE A 293 13.99 -1.72 -6.07
CA PHE A 293 12.80 -1.84 -6.90
C PHE A 293 12.20 -3.26 -6.81
N ILE A 294 10.90 -3.30 -6.59
CA ILE A 294 10.07 -4.50 -6.60
C ILE A 294 9.06 -4.32 -7.71
N LEU A 295 9.11 -5.17 -8.74
CA LEU A 295 8.16 -5.09 -9.85
C LEU A 295 6.77 -5.52 -9.37
N CYS A 296 5.82 -4.62 -9.50
CA CYS A 296 4.44 -4.81 -9.05
C CYS A 296 3.48 -4.03 -9.94
N THR A 297 2.21 -4.41 -9.92
CA THR A 297 1.13 -3.56 -10.46
C THR A 297 0.98 -2.29 -9.63
N THR A 298 0.64 -1.17 -10.26
CA THR A 298 0.52 0.12 -9.54
C THR A 298 -0.79 0.27 -8.77
N HIS A 299 -1.69 -0.67 -8.91
CA HIS A 299 -2.94 -0.82 -8.15
C HIS A 299 -3.52 -2.21 -8.45
N TRP A 300 -4.72 -2.52 -7.92
CA TRP A 300 -5.49 -3.69 -8.34
C TRP A 300 -5.70 -3.70 -9.85
N VAL A 301 -5.38 -4.85 -10.46
CA VAL A 301 -5.65 -5.03 -11.89
C VAL A 301 -7.15 -4.97 -12.11
N GLN A 302 -7.59 -4.10 -13.02
CA GLN A 302 -9.00 -3.82 -13.22
C GLN A 302 -9.71 -4.97 -13.97
N ASP A 303 -11.01 -5.10 -13.77
CA ASP A 303 -11.85 -6.17 -14.31
C ASP A 303 -11.93 -6.21 -15.86
N HIS A 304 -11.66 -5.06 -16.51
CA HIS A 304 -11.59 -5.01 -17.97
C HIS A 304 -10.31 -5.65 -18.56
N CYS A 305 -9.28 -5.91 -17.74
CA CYS A 305 -8.09 -6.63 -18.16
C CYS A 305 -8.45 -8.07 -18.55
N SER A 306 -8.02 -8.52 -19.73
CA SER A 306 -8.20 -9.90 -20.14
C SER A 306 -7.20 -10.83 -19.42
N ILE A 307 -7.60 -12.09 -19.26
CA ILE A 307 -6.69 -13.09 -18.68
C ILE A 307 -5.47 -13.32 -19.57
N ASP A 308 -5.60 -13.23 -20.89
CA ASP A 308 -4.48 -13.41 -21.81
C ASP A 308 -3.49 -12.25 -21.73
N GLU A 309 -3.95 -11.02 -21.54
CA GLU A 309 -3.09 -9.86 -21.30
C GLU A 309 -2.37 -9.97 -19.95
N LEU A 310 -3.08 -10.42 -18.90
CA LEU A 310 -2.48 -10.65 -17.59
C LEU A 310 -1.38 -11.71 -17.66
N VAL A 311 -1.63 -12.83 -18.33
CA VAL A 311 -0.64 -13.90 -18.57
C VAL A 311 0.56 -13.35 -19.33
N PHE A 312 0.34 -12.62 -20.41
CA PHE A 312 1.43 -11.98 -21.16
C PHE A 312 2.29 -11.07 -20.29
N ALA A 313 1.64 -10.24 -19.46
CA ALA A 313 2.35 -9.32 -18.55
C ALA A 313 3.23 -10.06 -17.55
N PHE A 314 2.71 -11.12 -16.92
CA PHE A 314 3.45 -11.86 -15.93
C PHE A 314 4.49 -12.85 -16.51
N ASP A 315 4.26 -13.39 -17.72
CA ASP A 315 5.29 -14.13 -18.47
C ASP A 315 6.49 -13.22 -18.77
N LEU A 316 6.21 -11.99 -19.23
CA LEU A 316 7.24 -10.98 -19.44
C LEU A 316 7.92 -10.57 -18.15
N ALA A 317 7.15 -10.38 -17.07
CA ALA A 317 7.68 -10.01 -15.76
C ALA A 317 8.68 -11.04 -15.22
N LEU A 318 8.38 -12.34 -15.33
CA LEU A 318 9.33 -13.40 -14.94
C LEU A 318 10.68 -13.24 -15.65
N GLN A 319 10.65 -13.01 -16.97
CA GLN A 319 11.86 -12.82 -17.77
C GLN A 319 12.65 -11.58 -17.32
N LEU A 320 11.95 -10.45 -17.16
CA LEU A 320 12.57 -9.16 -16.80
C LEU A 320 13.13 -9.17 -15.38
N CYS A 321 12.48 -9.90 -14.46
CA CYS A 321 12.94 -10.08 -13.09
C CYS A 321 14.10 -11.07 -12.95
N GLY A 322 14.52 -11.76 -14.03
CA GLY A 322 15.58 -12.78 -13.99
C GLY A 322 15.17 -14.08 -13.29
N LYS A 323 13.86 -14.34 -13.22
CA LYS A 323 13.28 -15.58 -12.70
C LYS A 323 13.13 -16.61 -13.82
N LYS A 324 13.17 -17.91 -13.48
CA LYS A 324 13.11 -19.03 -14.44
C LYS A 324 11.84 -19.84 -14.23
#